data_63864d1c89de3683a905a96b60ea0447
#
_entry.id   63864d1c89de3683a905a96b60ea0447
#
_cell.length_a   1.000
_cell.length_b   1.000
_cell.length_c   1.000
_cell.angle_alpha   90.00
_cell.angle_beta   90.00
_cell.angle_gamma   90.00
#
_symmetry.space_group_name_H-M   'P 1'
#
loop_
_entity.id
_entity.type
_entity.pdbx_description
1 polymer ?
#
loop_
_entity_poly.entity_id
_entity_poly.type
_entity_poly.pdbx_seq_one_letter_code
_entity_poly.pdbx_strand_id
1 'polypeptide(L)'
;MLRIAALAAAAALAACGSVGPDYRQPDEAIASQPAAGRPFAEADPAAGLQAVPLPPHWWRLYRDPRLDRLVEQALAHNTDLRQAVANLERERAIEAEVAGGKRPVIGVNGGPSFGHVSGLQLLQKDYEPPDRFNYSSGLSLSYQVDLFGQIRRAAEAAEAGTASAAAALDLVRVNVAAGTARAYAEACSTGLRLSIAQKSVRLQQEAVDVTAKLHEAGRAGALDTGRARAQLQQLTAALPPLVAERQNALYRLATLTGELPQDFPRELADCAVPPRVAGTVPVGDGAALLRRRPDIRQAERSLAQATARIGVATADLYPKITLGLSASSAGPVEDFGRKGTFGWSLGPLISWTVPNTGIAQARIAQAEAGTRAALAKFDGTVLTALRETESALGNYARELDRRAALQAARDESATVAAQARQLYRNGRTAYLDALDAERALAASDAALAASEAQLSDDQIVLFMALGGGWETDDGDRLAATGSEARKQ
;
A
#
# COMPACT_ATOMS: atom_id res chain seq x y z
N MET A 1 -3.13 61.23 16.33
CA MET A 1 -3.67 60.28 15.35
C MET A 1 -2.61 59.28 14.82
N LEU A 2 -1.39 59.71 14.47
CA LEU A 2 -0.34 58.80 13.94
C LEU A 2 0.09 57.69 14.90
N ARG A 3 0.15 57.95 16.21
CA ARG A 3 0.52 56.94 17.24
C ARG A 3 -0.56 55.89 17.49
N ILE A 4 -1.83 56.24 17.32
CA ILE A 4 -2.94 55.28 17.43
C ILE A 4 -3.01 54.41 16.19
N ALA A 5 -2.75 54.99 15.00
CA ALA A 5 -2.64 54.21 13.76
C ALA A 5 -1.44 53.24 13.77
N ALA A 6 -0.30 53.64 14.34
CA ALA A 6 0.88 52.78 14.50
C ALA A 6 0.64 51.67 15.52
N LEU A 7 -0.06 51.93 16.63
CA LEU A 7 -0.43 50.88 17.58
C LEU A 7 -1.48 49.92 17.01
N ALA A 8 -2.46 50.40 16.24
CA ALA A 8 -3.43 49.53 15.55
C ALA A 8 -2.77 48.68 14.45
N ALA A 9 -1.78 49.25 13.73
CA ALA A 9 -0.99 48.50 12.75
C ALA A 9 -0.08 47.44 13.42
N ALA A 10 0.53 47.76 14.57
CA ALA A 10 1.34 46.80 15.34
C ALA A 10 0.49 45.69 15.97
N ALA A 11 -0.72 46.01 16.46
CA ALA A 11 -1.67 45.01 16.95
C ALA A 11 -2.22 44.12 15.81
N ALA A 12 -2.44 44.68 14.61
CA ALA A 12 -2.82 43.93 13.44
C ALA A 12 -1.70 42.99 12.94
N LEU A 13 -0.43 43.39 13.07
CA LEU A 13 0.74 42.55 12.73
C LEU A 13 0.98 41.44 13.77
N ALA A 14 0.65 41.65 15.04
CA ALA A 14 0.72 40.61 16.06
C ALA A 14 -0.41 39.56 15.96
N ALA A 15 -1.51 39.88 15.27
CA ALA A 15 -2.63 38.95 15.01
C ALA A 15 -2.45 38.04 13.78
N CYS A 16 -1.31 38.12 13.08
CA CYS A 16 -1.01 37.31 11.89
C CYS A 16 -0.67 35.83 12.22
N GLY A 17 -1.44 35.18 13.10
CA GLY A 17 -1.37 33.74 13.35
C GLY A 17 -2.33 32.98 12.44
N SER A 18 -1.89 31.81 11.91
CA SER A 18 -2.81 30.89 11.24
C SER A 18 -3.85 30.43 12.24
N VAL A 19 -5.14 30.48 11.87
CA VAL A 19 -6.22 29.95 12.70
C VAL A 19 -6.27 28.41 12.63
N GLY A 20 -6.89 27.81 13.65
CA GLY A 20 -7.01 26.35 13.79
C GLY A 20 -5.79 25.71 14.43
N PRO A 21 -5.88 24.41 14.76
CA PRO A 21 -4.82 23.66 15.45
C PRO A 21 -3.65 23.35 14.51
N ASP A 22 -2.43 23.38 15.05
CA ASP A 22 -1.27 22.81 14.40
C ASP A 22 -1.27 21.29 14.65
N TYR A 23 -0.94 20.52 13.59
CA TYR A 23 -0.85 19.08 13.74
C TYR A 23 0.30 18.69 14.67
N ARG A 24 -0.03 17.90 15.68
CA ARG A 24 0.89 17.11 16.48
C ARG A 24 0.27 15.74 16.67
N GLN A 25 1.09 14.70 16.71
CA GLN A 25 0.56 13.36 17.01
C GLN A 25 -0.09 13.42 18.40
N PRO A 26 -1.39 13.05 18.52
CA PRO A 26 -2.09 13.11 19.80
C PRO A 26 -1.46 12.20 20.86
N ASP A 27 -1.37 12.69 22.12
CA ASP A 27 -0.84 11.90 23.23
C ASP A 27 -1.75 10.69 23.56
N GLU A 28 -3.07 10.83 23.30
CA GLU A 28 -4.05 9.75 23.45
C GLU A 28 -3.97 8.69 22.37
N ALA A 29 -3.31 8.95 21.22
CA ALA A 29 -3.17 7.96 20.15
C ALA A 29 -2.46 6.71 20.61
N ILE A 30 -2.91 5.53 20.16
CA ILE A 30 -2.32 4.23 20.52
C ILE A 30 -0.83 4.18 20.20
N ALA A 31 -0.41 4.77 19.08
CA ALA A 31 1.00 4.85 18.71
C ALA A 31 1.87 5.64 19.68
N SER A 32 1.28 6.56 20.47
CA SER A 32 1.97 7.36 21.50
C SER A 32 2.11 6.62 22.82
N GLN A 33 1.39 5.52 23.03
CA GLN A 33 1.42 4.76 24.28
C GLN A 33 2.72 3.94 24.37
N PRO A 34 3.43 3.95 25.53
CA PRO A 34 4.66 3.18 25.72
C PRO A 34 4.49 1.67 25.49
N ALA A 35 3.27 1.15 25.67
CA ALA A 35 2.94 -0.26 25.46
C ALA A 35 3.06 -0.68 23.98
N ALA A 36 2.75 0.22 23.03
CA ALA A 36 2.81 -0.07 21.59
C ALA A 36 4.25 -0.22 21.08
N GLY A 37 5.23 0.35 21.75
CA GLY A 37 6.65 0.27 21.39
C GLY A 37 7.43 -0.89 22.02
N ARG A 38 6.78 -1.75 22.83
CA ARG A 38 7.46 -2.86 23.52
C ARG A 38 7.96 -3.93 22.55
N PRO A 39 8.94 -4.77 22.96
CA PRO A 39 9.27 -6.01 22.26
C PRO A 39 8.03 -6.88 22.07
N PHE A 40 7.97 -7.61 20.97
CA PHE A 40 6.87 -8.52 20.67
C PHE A 40 6.82 -9.69 21.66
N ALA A 41 5.61 -10.05 22.11
CA ALA A 41 5.41 -11.13 23.07
C ALA A 41 5.73 -12.52 22.47
N GLU A 42 5.45 -12.70 21.16
CA GLU A 42 5.68 -13.95 20.44
C GLU A 42 7.09 -14.03 19.78
N ALA A 43 7.99 -13.06 20.04
CA ALA A 43 9.36 -13.08 19.54
C ALA A 43 10.24 -14.05 20.36
N ASP A 44 10.06 -15.36 20.14
CA ASP A 44 10.79 -16.41 20.86
C ASP A 44 12.20 -16.61 20.26
N PRO A 45 13.28 -16.38 21.01
CA PRO A 45 14.64 -16.67 20.56
C PRO A 45 14.87 -18.15 20.24
N ALA A 46 14.15 -19.10 20.89
CA ALA A 46 14.23 -20.53 20.61
C ALA A 46 13.72 -20.87 19.20
N ALA A 47 12.79 -20.08 18.66
CA ALA A 47 12.35 -20.16 17.26
C ALA A 47 13.31 -19.48 16.27
N GLY A 48 14.48 -19.00 16.72
CA GLY A 48 15.46 -18.29 15.90
C GLY A 48 15.07 -16.83 15.59
N LEU A 49 14.12 -16.23 16.34
CA LEU A 49 13.71 -14.85 16.17
C LEU A 49 14.65 -13.91 16.95
N GLN A 50 15.11 -12.84 16.31
CA GLN A 50 16.01 -11.87 16.95
C GLN A 50 15.46 -10.45 16.89
N ALA A 51 15.54 -9.71 17.99
CA ALA A 51 15.16 -8.31 18.08
C ALA A 51 16.18 -7.36 17.38
N VAL A 52 16.54 -7.68 16.14
CA VAL A 52 17.42 -6.89 15.25
C VAL A 52 16.55 -6.31 14.12
N PRO A 53 16.80 -5.07 13.68
CA PRO A 53 16.03 -4.46 12.61
C PRO A 53 16.04 -5.32 11.34
N LEU A 54 14.86 -5.45 10.70
CA LEU A 54 14.71 -6.13 9.42
C LEU A 54 15.47 -5.34 8.33
N PRO A 55 16.28 -5.97 7.47
CA PRO A 55 16.96 -5.29 6.37
C PRO A 55 15.94 -4.80 5.31
N PRO A 56 16.27 -3.71 4.57
CA PRO A 56 15.41 -3.17 3.52
C PRO A 56 14.98 -4.20 2.48
N HIS A 57 15.93 -4.98 1.97
CA HIS A 57 15.71 -6.02 0.96
C HIS A 57 15.67 -7.41 1.62
N TRP A 58 14.66 -7.64 2.46
CA TRP A 58 14.53 -8.87 3.28
C TRP A 58 14.52 -10.16 2.44
N TRP A 59 14.08 -10.13 1.17
CA TRP A 59 14.08 -11.31 0.30
C TRP A 59 15.48 -11.83 0.00
N ARG A 60 16.52 -10.99 0.11
CA ARG A 60 17.93 -11.41 -0.01
C ARG A 60 18.40 -12.31 1.13
N LEU A 61 17.65 -12.37 2.26
CA LEU A 61 17.90 -13.33 3.34
C LEU A 61 17.74 -14.80 2.89
N TYR A 62 16.93 -15.04 1.85
CA TYR A 62 16.77 -16.36 1.25
C TYR A 62 17.99 -16.81 0.45
N ARG A 63 18.90 -15.91 0.10
CA ARG A 63 20.12 -16.19 -0.70
C ARG A 63 19.79 -16.91 -2.02
N ASP A 64 18.67 -16.60 -2.64
CA ASP A 64 18.24 -17.13 -3.93
C ASP A 64 18.28 -16.03 -5.00
N PRO A 65 19.28 -16.03 -5.92
CA PRO A 65 19.40 -15.02 -6.96
C PRO A 65 18.22 -15.00 -7.95
N ARG A 66 17.44 -16.06 -8.05
CA ARG A 66 16.23 -16.08 -8.89
C ARG A 66 15.13 -15.27 -8.23
N LEU A 67 14.93 -15.45 -6.92
CA LEU A 67 13.99 -14.65 -6.15
C LEU A 67 14.36 -13.16 -6.20
N ASP A 68 15.64 -12.83 -6.03
CA ASP A 68 16.13 -11.45 -6.09
C ASP A 68 15.75 -10.78 -7.42
N ARG A 69 16.08 -11.43 -8.56
CA ARG A 69 15.73 -10.91 -9.90
C ARG A 69 14.24 -10.74 -10.11
N LEU A 70 13.43 -11.69 -9.66
CA LEU A 70 11.97 -11.62 -9.81
C LEU A 70 11.36 -10.47 -9.01
N VAL A 71 11.81 -10.26 -7.78
CA VAL A 71 11.33 -9.12 -6.96
C VAL A 71 11.78 -7.80 -7.58
N GLU A 72 13.02 -7.68 -8.04
CA GLU A 72 13.52 -6.48 -8.72
C GLU A 72 12.74 -6.21 -10.02
N GLN A 73 12.45 -7.24 -10.82
CA GLN A 73 11.63 -7.12 -12.03
C GLN A 73 10.18 -6.69 -11.69
N ALA A 74 9.58 -7.28 -10.66
CA ALA A 74 8.24 -6.91 -10.21
C ALA A 74 8.21 -5.45 -9.74
N LEU A 75 9.17 -5.01 -8.93
CA LEU A 75 9.27 -3.63 -8.49
C LEU A 75 9.48 -2.63 -9.64
N ALA A 76 10.06 -3.07 -10.77
CA ALA A 76 10.27 -2.23 -11.94
C ALA A 76 9.04 -2.17 -12.88
N HIS A 77 8.27 -3.26 -13.01
CA HIS A 77 7.29 -3.41 -14.09
C HIS A 77 5.85 -3.62 -13.62
N ASN A 78 5.61 -3.82 -12.32
CA ASN A 78 4.28 -4.10 -11.79
C ASN A 78 3.28 -2.97 -12.08
N THR A 79 2.07 -3.35 -12.48
CA THR A 79 1.01 -2.39 -12.87
C THR A 79 0.43 -1.62 -11.70
N ASP A 80 0.32 -2.24 -10.51
CA ASP A 80 -0.19 -1.58 -9.31
C ASP A 80 0.78 -0.50 -8.82
N LEU A 81 2.11 -0.76 -8.95
CA LEU A 81 3.13 0.25 -8.68
C LEU A 81 3.06 1.42 -9.65
N ARG A 82 2.86 1.16 -10.95
CA ARG A 82 2.66 2.23 -11.94
C ARG A 82 1.44 3.08 -11.63
N GLN A 83 0.34 2.45 -11.20
CA GLN A 83 -0.86 3.15 -10.75
C GLN A 83 -0.59 3.99 -9.49
N ALA A 84 0.14 3.44 -8.50
CA ALA A 84 0.46 4.15 -7.26
C ALA A 84 1.38 5.37 -7.52
N VAL A 85 2.35 5.26 -8.45
CA VAL A 85 3.20 6.38 -8.89
C VAL A 85 2.34 7.47 -9.53
N ALA A 86 1.45 7.14 -10.47
CA ALA A 86 0.56 8.11 -11.09
C ALA A 86 -0.38 8.78 -10.08
N ASN A 87 -0.84 8.05 -9.06
CA ASN A 87 -1.63 8.65 -7.96
C ASN A 87 -0.80 9.65 -7.15
N LEU A 88 0.46 9.35 -6.85
CA LEU A 88 1.36 10.29 -6.18
C LEU A 88 1.62 11.54 -7.03
N GLU A 89 1.82 11.38 -8.33
CA GLU A 89 1.98 12.51 -9.27
C GLU A 89 0.72 13.40 -9.30
N ARG A 90 -0.47 12.79 -9.26
CA ARG A 90 -1.73 13.52 -9.15
C ARG A 90 -1.81 14.34 -7.86
N GLU A 91 -1.47 13.77 -6.70
CA GLU A 91 -1.48 14.50 -5.44
C GLU A 91 -0.45 15.64 -5.41
N ARG A 92 0.73 15.46 -6.02
CA ARG A 92 1.72 16.54 -6.22
C ARG A 92 1.19 17.67 -7.10
N ALA A 93 0.43 17.34 -8.12
CA ALA A 93 -0.22 18.36 -8.98
C ALA A 93 -1.30 19.13 -8.20
N ILE A 94 -2.09 18.46 -7.35
CA ILE A 94 -3.07 19.11 -6.45
C ILE A 94 -2.34 20.01 -5.44
N GLU A 95 -1.25 19.56 -4.86
CA GLU A 95 -0.42 20.37 -3.95
C GLU A 95 0.10 21.64 -4.66
N ALA A 96 0.60 21.49 -5.89
CA ALA A 96 1.07 22.62 -6.70
C ALA A 96 -0.06 23.59 -7.07
N GLU A 97 -1.26 23.07 -7.37
CA GLU A 97 -2.47 23.88 -7.62
C GLU A 97 -2.83 24.70 -6.38
N VAL A 98 -2.92 24.06 -5.21
CA VAL A 98 -3.25 24.74 -3.94
C VAL A 98 -2.15 25.76 -3.56
N ALA A 99 -0.88 25.41 -3.74
CA ALA A 99 0.24 26.33 -3.52
C ALA A 99 0.19 27.54 -4.47
N GLY A 100 -0.35 27.37 -5.67
CA GLY A 100 -0.61 28.44 -6.64
C GLY A 100 -1.53 29.54 -6.08
N GLY A 101 -2.44 29.21 -5.16
CA GLY A 101 -3.29 30.17 -4.46
C GLY A 101 -2.55 31.23 -3.64
N LYS A 102 -1.25 31.00 -3.33
CA LYS A 102 -0.36 31.99 -2.70
C LYS A 102 0.16 33.06 -3.67
N ARG A 103 -0.13 32.95 -4.97
CA ARG A 103 0.38 33.83 -6.02
C ARG A 103 -0.72 34.78 -6.52
N PRO A 104 -0.38 36.00 -7.01
CA PRO A 104 -1.34 36.83 -7.70
C PRO A 104 -1.87 36.14 -8.96
N VAL A 105 -3.17 36.33 -9.20
CA VAL A 105 -3.85 35.81 -10.40
C VAL A 105 -4.08 36.96 -11.36
N ILE A 106 -3.68 36.84 -12.61
CA ILE A 106 -3.92 37.78 -13.67
C ILE A 106 -5.05 37.24 -14.53
N GLY A 107 -6.15 37.99 -14.61
CA GLY A 107 -7.26 37.66 -15.49
C GLY A 107 -7.27 38.63 -16.70
N VAL A 108 -7.47 38.08 -17.87
CA VAL A 108 -7.70 38.87 -19.11
C VAL A 108 -9.08 38.51 -19.62
N ASN A 109 -9.90 39.51 -19.84
CA ASN A 109 -11.24 39.33 -20.39
C ASN A 109 -11.47 40.31 -21.53
N GLY A 110 -12.23 39.90 -22.52
CA GLY A 110 -12.59 40.79 -23.62
C GLY A 110 -13.58 40.14 -24.56
N GLY A 111 -14.40 40.97 -25.18
CA GLY A 111 -15.37 40.53 -26.16
C GLY A 111 -16.16 41.65 -26.78
N PRO A 112 -16.66 41.45 -28.00
CA PRO A 112 -17.67 42.33 -28.64
C PRO A 112 -19.04 42.00 -28.06
N SER A 113 -19.91 43.02 -28.02
CA SER A 113 -21.35 42.89 -27.75
C SER A 113 -22.13 43.79 -28.66
N PHE A 114 -23.35 43.40 -29.05
CA PHE A 114 -24.29 44.26 -29.76
C PHE A 114 -25.47 44.58 -28.84
N GLY A 115 -25.80 45.85 -28.74
CA GLY A 115 -26.87 46.35 -27.87
C GLY A 115 -26.59 47.77 -27.38
N HIS A 116 -27.39 48.24 -26.46
CA HIS A 116 -27.21 49.57 -25.83
C HIS A 116 -27.09 49.46 -24.30
N VAL A 117 -26.46 50.44 -23.70
CA VAL A 117 -26.46 50.62 -22.25
C VAL A 117 -27.74 51.34 -21.82
N SER A 118 -28.25 51.09 -20.63
CA SER A 118 -29.42 51.80 -20.12
C SER A 118 -29.15 53.31 -20.05
N GLY A 119 -30.10 54.16 -20.48
CA GLY A 119 -30.00 55.60 -20.35
C GLY A 119 -29.76 56.09 -18.93
N LEU A 120 -30.26 55.32 -17.91
CA LEU A 120 -30.00 55.60 -16.51
C LEU A 120 -28.52 55.41 -16.13
N GLN A 121 -27.80 54.50 -16.78
CA GLN A 121 -26.35 54.34 -16.59
C GLN A 121 -25.58 55.56 -17.16
N LEU A 122 -26.17 56.23 -18.15
CA LEU A 122 -25.63 57.49 -18.69
C LEU A 122 -26.11 58.74 -17.92
N LEU A 123 -26.81 58.54 -16.79
CA LEU A 123 -27.44 59.59 -15.98
C LEU A 123 -28.46 60.42 -16.78
N GLN A 124 -29.04 59.87 -17.81
CA GLN A 124 -30.06 60.49 -18.65
C GLN A 124 -31.37 59.74 -18.50
N LYS A 125 -32.31 60.33 -17.75
CA LYS A 125 -33.66 59.84 -17.59
C LYS A 125 -34.44 59.96 -18.91
N ASP A 126 -35.18 58.90 -19.26
CA ASP A 126 -36.03 58.88 -20.46
C ASP A 126 -35.23 58.91 -21.80
N TYR A 127 -33.92 58.63 -21.79
CA TYR A 127 -33.10 58.46 -22.99
C TYR A 127 -32.84 56.99 -23.26
N GLU A 128 -33.15 56.55 -24.48
CA GLU A 128 -32.86 55.25 -25.00
C GLU A 128 -31.71 55.36 -26.01
N PRO A 129 -30.49 54.91 -25.65
CA PRO A 129 -29.36 54.94 -26.56
C PRO A 129 -29.58 54.00 -27.74
N PRO A 130 -29.07 54.32 -28.95
CA PRO A 130 -29.18 53.43 -30.09
C PRO A 130 -28.36 52.17 -29.90
N ASP A 131 -28.89 51.07 -30.45
CA ASP A 131 -28.13 49.80 -30.51
C ASP A 131 -26.88 49.95 -31.35
N ARG A 132 -25.75 49.49 -30.84
CA ARG A 132 -24.45 49.58 -31.53
C ARG A 132 -23.53 48.43 -31.13
N PHE A 133 -22.51 48.20 -31.93
CA PHE A 133 -21.42 47.31 -31.54
C PHE A 133 -20.56 47.98 -30.48
N ASN A 134 -20.43 47.31 -29.35
CA ASN A 134 -19.59 47.69 -28.26
C ASN A 134 -18.45 46.66 -28.10
N TYR A 135 -17.38 47.07 -27.48
CA TYR A 135 -16.31 46.18 -27.02
C TYR A 135 -16.10 46.37 -25.53
N SER A 136 -15.63 45.36 -24.90
CA SER A 136 -15.06 45.42 -23.55
C SER A 136 -13.76 44.62 -23.52
N SER A 137 -12.74 45.15 -22.90
CA SER A 137 -11.48 44.47 -22.63
C SER A 137 -11.01 44.85 -21.24
N GLY A 138 -10.48 43.92 -20.51
CA GLY A 138 -10.03 44.15 -19.14
C GLY A 138 -8.84 43.27 -18.77
N LEU A 139 -7.96 43.87 -18.01
CA LEU A 139 -6.88 43.19 -17.29
C LEU A 139 -7.16 43.33 -15.78
N SER A 140 -7.17 42.22 -15.07
CA SER A 140 -7.33 42.23 -13.61
C SER A 140 -6.18 41.48 -12.95
N LEU A 141 -5.66 42.04 -11.88
CA LEU A 141 -4.74 41.39 -10.96
C LEU A 141 -5.46 41.21 -9.63
N SER A 142 -5.48 40.01 -9.10
CA SER A 142 -6.11 39.70 -7.83
C SER A 142 -5.12 38.90 -6.95
N TYR A 143 -4.94 39.35 -5.72
CA TYR A 143 -4.09 38.68 -4.73
C TYR A 143 -4.82 38.60 -3.39
N GLN A 144 -5.10 37.37 -2.94
CA GLN A 144 -5.69 37.16 -1.61
C GLN A 144 -4.60 37.24 -0.53
N VAL A 145 -4.75 38.17 0.39
CA VAL A 145 -3.87 38.34 1.54
C VAL A 145 -4.27 37.31 2.60
N ASP A 146 -3.41 36.34 2.88
CA ASP A 146 -3.69 35.23 3.80
C ASP A 146 -3.45 35.62 5.26
N LEU A 147 -4.26 36.57 5.77
CA LEU A 147 -4.12 37.10 7.15
C LEU A 147 -4.43 36.04 8.21
N PHE A 148 -5.43 35.24 7.96
CA PHE A 148 -5.92 34.21 8.89
C PHE A 148 -5.44 32.79 8.54
N GLY A 149 -4.58 32.66 7.55
CA GLY A 149 -3.93 31.41 7.21
C GLY A 149 -4.78 30.39 6.44
N GLN A 150 -5.88 30.79 5.79
CA GLN A 150 -6.73 29.88 5.01
C GLN A 150 -5.94 29.16 3.92
N ILE A 151 -5.16 29.93 3.12
CA ILE A 151 -4.35 29.38 2.02
C ILE A 151 -3.21 28.56 2.59
N ARG A 152 -2.60 29.00 3.70
CA ARG A 152 -1.53 28.26 4.38
C ARG A 152 -2.01 26.91 4.89
N ARG A 153 -3.18 26.87 5.56
CA ARG A 153 -3.80 25.62 6.04
C ARG A 153 -4.23 24.70 4.90
N ALA A 154 -4.73 25.27 3.79
CA ALA A 154 -5.04 24.48 2.60
C ALA A 154 -3.76 23.84 1.99
N ALA A 155 -2.66 24.58 1.93
CA ALA A 155 -1.38 24.08 1.46
C ALA A 155 -0.82 22.98 2.40
N GLU A 156 -0.90 23.16 3.73
CA GLU A 156 -0.53 22.18 4.74
C GLU A 156 -1.36 20.89 4.57
N ALA A 157 -2.67 21.02 4.34
CA ALA A 157 -3.53 19.87 4.07
C ALA A 157 -3.14 19.14 2.77
N ALA A 158 -2.79 19.87 1.71
CA ALA A 158 -2.35 19.28 0.44
C ALA A 158 -0.99 18.58 0.58
N GLU A 159 -0.03 19.19 1.26
CA GLU A 159 1.28 18.58 1.57
C GLU A 159 1.13 17.27 2.36
N ALA A 160 0.28 17.27 3.39
CA ALA A 160 -0.04 16.06 4.15
C ALA A 160 -0.72 14.99 3.28
N GLY A 161 -1.56 15.40 2.32
CA GLY A 161 -2.17 14.52 1.31
C GLY A 161 -1.11 13.86 0.41
N THR A 162 -0.16 14.64 -0.10
CA THR A 162 0.98 14.14 -0.90
C THR A 162 1.83 13.17 -0.08
N ALA A 163 2.12 13.49 1.19
CA ALA A 163 2.87 12.60 2.07
C ALA A 163 2.10 11.29 2.35
N SER A 164 0.77 11.34 2.48
CA SER A 164 -0.08 10.15 2.60
C SER A 164 -0.03 9.28 1.34
N ALA A 165 -0.09 9.90 0.15
CA ALA A 165 0.01 9.17 -1.12
C ALA A 165 1.40 8.55 -1.33
N ALA A 166 2.47 9.21 -0.87
CA ALA A 166 3.82 8.65 -0.88
C ALA A 166 3.92 7.39 0.01
N ALA A 167 3.34 7.44 1.21
CA ALA A 167 3.27 6.27 2.09
C ALA A 167 2.40 5.15 1.49
N ALA A 168 1.33 5.48 0.76
CA ALA A 168 0.53 4.50 0.03
C ALA A 168 1.33 3.81 -1.08
N LEU A 169 2.19 4.54 -1.81
CA LEU A 169 3.11 3.94 -2.78
C LEU A 169 4.08 2.96 -2.11
N ASP A 170 4.65 3.32 -0.95
CA ASP A 170 5.53 2.44 -0.20
C ASP A 170 4.81 1.16 0.26
N LEU A 171 3.53 1.26 0.67
CA LEU A 171 2.70 0.09 0.99
C LEU A 171 2.51 -0.84 -0.22
N VAL A 172 2.29 -0.29 -1.41
CA VAL A 172 2.19 -1.09 -2.63
C VAL A 172 3.52 -1.78 -2.93
N ARG A 173 4.68 -1.15 -2.68
CA ARG A 173 6.00 -1.80 -2.81
C ARG A 173 6.14 -3.01 -1.89
N VAL A 174 5.74 -2.87 -0.61
CA VAL A 174 5.72 -4.01 0.34
C VAL A 174 4.88 -5.15 -0.20
N ASN A 175 3.66 -4.84 -0.66
CA ASN A 175 2.72 -5.85 -1.16
C ASN A 175 3.23 -6.54 -2.44
N VAL A 176 3.85 -5.81 -3.36
CA VAL A 176 4.41 -6.36 -4.61
C VAL A 176 5.62 -7.24 -4.30
N ALA A 177 6.54 -6.80 -3.45
CA ALA A 177 7.70 -7.61 -3.07
C ALA A 177 7.28 -8.90 -2.36
N ALA A 178 6.38 -8.80 -1.37
CA ALA A 178 5.86 -9.97 -0.64
C ALA A 178 5.02 -10.88 -1.54
N GLY A 179 4.15 -10.32 -2.38
CA GLY A 179 3.33 -11.07 -3.34
C GLY A 179 4.17 -11.86 -4.33
N THR A 180 5.27 -11.27 -4.81
CA THR A 180 6.22 -11.93 -5.72
C THR A 180 6.97 -13.06 -5.02
N ALA A 181 7.49 -12.81 -3.82
CA ALA A 181 8.15 -13.84 -3.03
C ALA A 181 7.20 -15.00 -2.69
N ARG A 182 5.95 -14.69 -2.37
CA ARG A 182 4.92 -15.69 -2.08
C ARG A 182 4.56 -16.53 -3.30
N ALA A 183 4.35 -15.92 -4.46
CA ALA A 183 4.07 -16.65 -5.70
C ALA A 183 5.26 -17.54 -6.12
N TYR A 184 6.48 -17.07 -5.93
CA TYR A 184 7.69 -17.87 -6.12
C TYR A 184 7.76 -19.06 -5.15
N ALA A 185 7.57 -18.82 -3.85
CA ALA A 185 7.56 -19.86 -2.83
C ALA A 185 6.47 -20.90 -3.07
N GLU A 186 5.27 -20.49 -3.48
CA GLU A 186 4.14 -21.35 -3.83
C GLU A 186 4.47 -22.25 -5.04
N ALA A 187 5.07 -21.68 -6.10
CA ALA A 187 5.49 -22.44 -7.28
C ALA A 187 6.51 -23.55 -6.92
N CYS A 188 7.52 -23.21 -6.11
CA CYS A 188 8.55 -24.16 -5.68
C CYS A 188 8.02 -25.20 -4.67
N SER A 189 7.19 -24.77 -3.72
CA SER A 189 6.58 -25.67 -2.72
C SER A 189 5.63 -26.66 -3.37
N THR A 190 4.82 -26.22 -4.32
CA THR A 190 3.94 -27.10 -5.09
C THR A 190 4.74 -28.03 -5.98
N GLY A 191 5.88 -27.58 -6.53
CA GLY A 191 6.84 -28.43 -7.23
C GLY A 191 7.41 -29.55 -6.35
N LEU A 192 7.76 -29.25 -5.09
CA LEU A 192 8.18 -30.25 -4.10
C LEU A 192 7.06 -31.28 -3.85
N ARG A 193 5.84 -30.79 -3.54
CA ARG A 193 4.67 -31.64 -3.31
C ARG A 193 4.36 -32.53 -4.51
N LEU A 194 4.46 -32.01 -5.72
CA LEU A 194 4.28 -32.77 -6.97
C LEU A 194 5.35 -33.87 -7.12
N SER A 195 6.62 -33.56 -6.85
CA SER A 195 7.72 -34.52 -6.94
C SER A 195 7.55 -35.68 -5.97
N ILE A 196 7.10 -35.40 -4.74
CA ILE A 196 6.78 -36.37 -3.69
C ILE A 196 5.58 -37.24 -4.13
N ALA A 197 4.49 -36.63 -4.61
CA ALA A 197 3.33 -37.36 -5.08
C ALA A 197 3.66 -38.28 -6.28
N GLN A 198 4.47 -37.81 -7.23
CA GLN A 198 4.97 -38.62 -8.35
C GLN A 198 5.83 -39.79 -7.89
N LYS A 199 6.68 -39.60 -6.86
CA LYS A 199 7.45 -40.69 -6.26
C LYS A 199 6.53 -41.72 -5.64
N SER A 200 5.49 -41.31 -4.91
CA SER A 200 4.49 -42.22 -4.32
C SER A 200 3.75 -43.03 -5.40
N VAL A 201 3.37 -42.38 -6.53
CA VAL A 201 2.76 -43.08 -7.68
C VAL A 201 3.71 -44.14 -8.26
N ARG A 202 4.99 -43.77 -8.46
CA ARG A 202 5.99 -44.78 -8.98
C ARG A 202 6.15 -45.97 -8.06
N LEU A 203 6.30 -45.72 -6.74
CA LEU A 203 6.43 -46.81 -5.75
C LEU A 203 5.17 -47.70 -5.72
N GLN A 204 3.99 -47.10 -5.82
CA GLN A 204 2.72 -47.87 -5.87
C GLN A 204 2.55 -48.63 -7.17
N GLN A 205 3.03 -48.13 -8.32
CA GLN A 205 3.06 -48.89 -9.57
C GLN A 205 3.95 -50.13 -9.45
N GLU A 206 5.14 -50.02 -8.85
CA GLU A 206 6.01 -51.17 -8.56
C GLU A 206 5.30 -52.19 -7.65
N ALA A 207 4.52 -51.73 -6.66
CA ALA A 207 3.73 -52.64 -5.80
C ALA A 207 2.62 -53.35 -6.57
N VAL A 208 1.95 -52.70 -7.52
CA VAL A 208 0.97 -53.31 -8.43
C VAL A 208 1.63 -54.39 -9.26
N ASP A 209 2.81 -54.13 -9.85
CA ASP A 209 3.52 -55.06 -10.73
C ASP A 209 3.97 -56.30 -9.94
N VAL A 210 4.49 -56.13 -8.71
CA VAL A 210 4.87 -57.23 -7.82
C VAL A 210 3.66 -58.09 -7.44
N THR A 211 2.55 -57.42 -7.04
CA THR A 211 1.33 -58.13 -6.63
C THR A 211 0.70 -58.90 -7.78
N ALA A 212 0.72 -58.35 -9.00
CA ALA A 212 0.25 -59.03 -10.22
C ALA A 212 1.06 -60.27 -10.51
N LYS A 213 2.40 -60.19 -10.49
CA LYS A 213 3.30 -61.37 -10.67
C LYS A 213 3.09 -62.44 -9.61
N LEU A 214 2.87 -62.08 -8.36
CA LEU A 214 2.57 -63.02 -7.29
C LEU A 214 1.20 -63.67 -7.47
N HIS A 215 0.22 -62.95 -7.99
CA HIS A 215 -1.10 -63.50 -8.33
C HIS A 215 -1.00 -64.52 -9.48
N GLU A 216 -0.30 -64.17 -10.55
CA GLU A 216 -0.02 -65.10 -11.67
C GLU A 216 0.69 -66.40 -11.21
N ALA A 217 1.58 -66.23 -10.25
CA ALA A 217 2.27 -67.43 -9.61
C ALA A 217 1.42 -68.17 -8.56
N GLY A 218 0.13 -67.76 -8.37
CA GLY A 218 -0.77 -68.39 -7.39
C GLY A 218 -0.42 -68.10 -5.92
N ARG A 219 0.42 -67.08 -5.66
CA ARG A 219 0.92 -66.69 -4.32
C ARG A 219 0.24 -65.45 -3.72
N ALA A 220 -0.62 -64.76 -4.46
CA ALA A 220 -1.44 -63.61 -4.00
C ALA A 220 -2.87 -63.73 -4.52
N GLY A 221 -3.84 -63.17 -3.78
CA GLY A 221 -5.24 -63.15 -4.19
C GLY A 221 -5.58 -62.05 -5.17
N ALA A 222 -6.64 -62.23 -5.96
CA ALA A 222 -7.17 -61.16 -6.84
C ALA A 222 -7.56 -59.90 -6.06
N LEU A 223 -7.98 -60.04 -4.81
CA LEU A 223 -8.32 -58.92 -3.91
C LEU A 223 -7.11 -58.02 -3.64
N ASP A 224 -5.90 -58.58 -3.47
CA ASP A 224 -4.68 -57.83 -3.20
C ASP A 224 -4.27 -56.99 -4.41
N THR A 225 -4.36 -57.58 -5.61
CA THR A 225 -4.11 -56.88 -6.88
C THR A 225 -5.15 -55.73 -7.07
N GLY A 226 -6.42 -56.00 -6.74
CA GLY A 226 -7.47 -54.99 -6.79
C GLY A 226 -7.21 -53.80 -5.84
N ARG A 227 -6.80 -54.10 -4.61
CA ARG A 227 -6.41 -53.05 -3.61
C ARG A 227 -5.21 -52.25 -4.07
N ALA A 228 -4.18 -52.90 -4.62
CA ALA A 228 -3.00 -52.23 -5.15
C ALA A 228 -3.34 -51.25 -6.27
N ARG A 229 -4.16 -51.69 -7.23
CA ARG A 229 -4.64 -50.83 -8.34
C ARG A 229 -5.51 -49.67 -7.89
N ALA A 230 -6.44 -49.91 -6.94
CA ALA A 230 -7.26 -48.83 -6.37
C ALA A 230 -6.41 -47.76 -5.71
N GLN A 231 -5.40 -48.14 -4.93
CA GLN A 231 -4.46 -47.20 -4.30
C GLN A 231 -3.64 -46.44 -5.34
N LEU A 232 -3.19 -47.07 -6.41
CA LEU A 232 -2.50 -46.40 -7.50
C LEU A 232 -3.36 -45.30 -8.13
N GLN A 233 -4.64 -45.57 -8.40
CA GLN A 233 -5.55 -44.60 -8.98
C GLN A 233 -5.82 -43.41 -8.03
N GLN A 234 -5.92 -43.67 -6.70
CA GLN A 234 -6.05 -42.62 -5.69
C GLN A 234 -4.82 -41.69 -5.65
N LEU A 235 -3.61 -42.25 -5.68
CA LEU A 235 -2.38 -41.46 -5.72
C LEU A 235 -2.24 -40.68 -7.05
N THR A 236 -2.61 -41.31 -8.17
CA THR A 236 -2.59 -40.65 -9.49
C THR A 236 -3.56 -39.49 -9.55
N ALA A 237 -4.76 -39.62 -8.94
CA ALA A 237 -5.76 -38.57 -8.90
C ALA A 237 -5.33 -37.31 -8.09
N ALA A 238 -4.30 -37.45 -7.23
CA ALA A 238 -3.74 -36.32 -6.50
C ALA A 238 -2.79 -35.45 -7.34
N LEU A 239 -2.32 -35.88 -8.50
CA LEU A 239 -1.37 -35.12 -9.33
C LEU A 239 -1.98 -33.92 -10.05
N PRO A 240 -3.15 -34.03 -10.75
CA PRO A 240 -3.70 -32.93 -11.52
C PRO A 240 -3.95 -31.65 -10.73
N PRO A 241 -4.50 -31.69 -9.49
CA PRO A 241 -4.65 -30.48 -8.68
C PRO A 241 -3.32 -29.78 -8.38
N LEU A 242 -2.24 -30.54 -8.09
CA LEU A 242 -0.92 -29.97 -7.84
C LEU A 242 -0.32 -29.31 -9.09
N VAL A 243 -0.54 -29.94 -10.27
CA VAL A 243 -0.12 -29.32 -11.54
C VAL A 243 -0.83 -28.00 -11.76
N ALA A 244 -2.15 -27.96 -11.53
CA ALA A 244 -2.94 -26.73 -11.67
C ALA A 244 -2.53 -25.65 -10.66
N GLU A 245 -2.32 -26.01 -9.39
CA GLU A 245 -1.87 -25.10 -8.33
C GLU A 245 -0.52 -24.46 -8.69
N ARG A 246 0.43 -25.26 -9.14
CA ARG A 246 1.73 -24.79 -9.62
C ARG A 246 1.61 -23.84 -10.80
N GLN A 247 0.82 -24.20 -11.79
CA GLN A 247 0.61 -23.37 -12.98
C GLN A 247 -0.02 -22.01 -12.61
N ASN A 248 -0.97 -22.01 -11.68
CA ASN A 248 -1.59 -20.78 -11.18
C ASN A 248 -0.59 -19.87 -10.45
N ALA A 249 0.33 -20.46 -9.67
CA ALA A 249 1.40 -19.69 -9.02
C ALA A 249 2.36 -19.06 -10.05
N LEU A 250 2.72 -19.78 -11.12
CA LEU A 250 3.54 -19.27 -12.22
C LEU A 250 2.83 -18.15 -13.00
N TYR A 251 1.52 -18.27 -13.27
CA TYR A 251 0.73 -17.23 -13.90
C TYR A 251 0.63 -15.96 -13.03
N ARG A 252 0.47 -16.13 -11.73
CA ARG A 252 0.48 -15.01 -10.77
C ARG A 252 1.83 -14.31 -10.77
N LEU A 253 2.92 -15.08 -10.82
CA LEU A 253 4.27 -14.51 -10.87
C LEU A 253 4.48 -13.68 -12.15
N ALA A 254 4.06 -14.19 -13.33
CA ALA A 254 4.13 -13.44 -14.58
C ALA A 254 3.36 -12.11 -14.49
N THR A 255 2.14 -12.12 -13.94
CA THR A 255 1.36 -10.87 -13.78
C THR A 255 2.01 -9.89 -12.81
N LEU A 256 2.65 -10.38 -11.73
CA LEU A 256 3.37 -9.54 -10.79
C LEU A 256 4.61 -8.89 -11.40
N THR A 257 5.31 -9.60 -12.28
CA THR A 257 6.47 -9.08 -13.02
C THR A 257 6.10 -8.25 -14.27
N GLY A 258 4.80 -8.07 -14.52
CA GLY A 258 4.31 -7.27 -15.65
C GLY A 258 4.32 -8.01 -16.98
N GLU A 259 4.41 -9.33 -16.98
CA GLU A 259 4.40 -10.20 -18.15
C GLU A 259 3.02 -10.83 -18.39
N LEU A 260 2.80 -11.33 -19.60
CA LEU A 260 1.60 -12.11 -19.92
C LEU A 260 1.66 -13.48 -19.20
N PRO A 261 0.54 -14.04 -18.75
CA PRO A 261 0.54 -15.31 -18.03
C PRO A 261 1.23 -16.45 -18.76
N GLN A 262 1.18 -16.51 -20.09
CA GLN A 262 1.86 -17.53 -20.92
C GLN A 262 3.38 -17.35 -21.01
N ASP A 263 3.91 -16.18 -20.67
CA ASP A 263 5.33 -15.82 -20.77
C ASP A 263 6.05 -15.96 -19.43
N PHE A 264 5.47 -16.70 -18.50
CA PHE A 264 6.08 -16.95 -17.19
C PHE A 264 7.52 -17.52 -17.33
N PRO A 265 8.42 -17.23 -16.37
CA PRO A 265 9.80 -17.72 -16.40
C PRO A 265 9.88 -19.25 -16.40
N ARG A 266 10.17 -19.85 -17.55
CA ARG A 266 10.17 -21.31 -17.75
C ARG A 266 11.17 -22.04 -16.87
N GLU A 267 12.26 -21.36 -16.47
CA GLU A 267 13.26 -21.89 -15.54
C GLU A 267 12.69 -22.22 -14.14
N LEU A 268 11.51 -21.66 -13.81
CA LEU A 268 10.81 -21.95 -12.56
C LEU A 268 9.90 -23.20 -12.66
N ALA A 269 9.66 -23.68 -13.88
CA ALA A 269 8.85 -24.87 -14.10
C ALA A 269 9.42 -26.12 -13.40
N ASP A 270 10.71 -26.16 -13.10
CA ASP A 270 11.39 -27.28 -12.43
C ASP A 270 11.76 -26.99 -10.96
N CYS A 271 11.35 -25.80 -10.42
CA CYS A 271 11.59 -25.51 -9.02
C CYS A 271 10.83 -26.48 -8.10
N ALA A 272 11.57 -27.18 -7.25
CA ALA A 272 11.03 -28.15 -6.28
C ALA A 272 11.66 -27.99 -4.88
N VAL A 273 12.30 -26.84 -4.62
CA VAL A 273 12.89 -26.51 -3.32
C VAL A 273 12.33 -25.16 -2.87
N PRO A 274 11.44 -25.17 -1.86
CA PRO A 274 10.90 -23.91 -1.31
C PRO A 274 12.03 -23.02 -0.78
N PRO A 275 11.98 -21.69 -1.01
CA PRO A 275 12.95 -20.79 -0.43
C PRO A 275 12.81 -20.80 1.09
N ARG A 276 13.93 -20.75 1.80
CA ARG A 276 13.99 -20.74 3.26
C ARG A 276 15.11 -19.84 3.73
N VAL A 277 14.83 -19.00 4.72
CA VAL A 277 15.87 -18.24 5.41
C VAL A 277 16.72 -19.20 6.24
N ALA A 278 18.02 -19.22 5.98
CA ALA A 278 18.98 -19.98 6.75
C ALA A 278 19.50 -19.12 7.92
N GLY A 279 19.17 -19.50 9.15
CA GLY A 279 19.64 -18.81 10.35
C GLY A 279 18.52 -18.03 11.07
N THR A 280 18.93 -16.96 11.76
CA THR A 280 18.00 -16.17 12.57
C THR A 280 17.20 -15.18 11.74
N VAL A 281 15.94 -14.99 12.12
CA VAL A 281 15.01 -14.07 11.47
C VAL A 281 14.98 -12.74 12.26
N PRO A 282 15.39 -11.61 11.64
CA PRO A 282 15.34 -10.29 12.28
C PRO A 282 13.90 -9.80 12.36
N VAL A 283 13.41 -9.45 13.57
CA VAL A 283 12.01 -9.03 13.78
C VAL A 283 11.86 -7.63 14.36
N GLY A 284 12.91 -7.05 14.99
CA GLY A 284 12.83 -5.73 15.62
C GLY A 284 11.93 -5.72 16.85
N ASP A 285 11.30 -4.57 17.12
CA ASP A 285 10.36 -4.33 18.20
C ASP A 285 9.16 -3.48 17.74
N GLY A 286 8.20 -3.25 18.62
CA GLY A 286 7.02 -2.44 18.32
C GLY A 286 7.38 -1.00 17.93
N ALA A 287 8.40 -0.39 18.54
CA ALA A 287 8.82 0.97 18.20
C ALA A 287 9.41 1.06 16.79
N ALA A 288 10.18 0.07 16.36
CA ALA A 288 10.69 -0.03 15.00
C ALA A 288 9.55 -0.24 13.99
N LEU A 289 8.59 -1.12 14.32
CA LEU A 289 7.40 -1.39 13.52
C LEU A 289 6.60 -0.12 13.25
N LEU A 290 6.25 0.64 14.29
CA LEU A 290 5.45 1.87 14.19
C LEU A 290 6.09 2.93 13.28
N ARG A 291 7.42 3.03 13.30
CA ARG A 291 8.15 3.96 12.42
C ARG A 291 8.25 3.48 10.98
N ARG A 292 8.28 2.18 10.78
CA ARG A 292 8.61 1.56 9.49
C ARG A 292 7.40 1.31 8.62
N ARG A 293 6.27 0.85 9.18
CA ARG A 293 5.10 0.43 8.39
C ARG A 293 4.49 1.58 7.58
N PRO A 294 4.39 1.44 6.25
CA PRO A 294 3.86 2.50 5.40
C PRO A 294 2.38 2.78 5.63
N ASP A 295 1.57 1.79 5.99
CA ASP A 295 0.13 1.96 6.28
C ASP A 295 -0.11 2.82 7.52
N ILE A 296 0.72 2.68 8.56
CA ILE A 296 0.71 3.54 9.75
C ILE A 296 1.07 4.98 9.37
N ARG A 297 2.14 5.17 8.58
CA ARG A 297 2.55 6.49 8.07
C ARG A 297 1.46 7.12 7.21
N GLN A 298 0.81 6.34 6.34
CA GLN A 298 -0.30 6.81 5.52
C GLN A 298 -1.46 7.30 6.37
N ALA A 299 -1.87 6.54 7.38
CA ALA A 299 -2.97 6.90 8.28
C ALA A 299 -2.63 8.13 9.11
N GLU A 300 -1.40 8.25 9.62
CA GLU A 300 -0.91 9.43 10.35
C GLU A 300 -0.91 10.68 9.48
N ARG A 301 -0.42 10.61 8.23
CA ARG A 301 -0.45 11.76 7.31
C ARG A 301 -1.88 12.15 6.93
N SER A 302 -2.80 11.18 6.81
CA SER A 302 -4.23 11.46 6.61
C SER A 302 -4.86 12.17 7.81
N LEU A 303 -4.44 11.86 9.04
CA LEU A 303 -4.85 12.58 10.25
C LEU A 303 -4.33 14.01 10.25
N ALA A 304 -3.07 14.22 9.87
CA ALA A 304 -2.49 15.56 9.70
C ALA A 304 -3.26 16.40 8.67
N GLN A 305 -3.61 15.80 7.52
CA GLN A 305 -4.44 16.44 6.51
C GLN A 305 -5.80 16.86 7.06
N ALA A 306 -6.48 15.97 7.81
CA ALA A 306 -7.78 16.26 8.41
C ALA A 306 -7.68 17.39 9.45
N THR A 307 -6.61 17.41 10.25
CA THR A 307 -6.35 18.49 11.24
C THR A 307 -6.18 19.85 10.57
N ALA A 308 -5.39 19.93 9.49
CA ALA A 308 -5.19 21.17 8.76
C ALA A 308 -6.51 21.71 8.14
N ARG A 309 -7.42 20.81 7.73
CA ARG A 309 -8.76 21.20 7.21
C ARG A 309 -9.64 21.89 8.26
N ILE A 310 -9.44 21.64 9.56
CA ILE A 310 -10.11 22.44 10.62
C ILE A 310 -9.71 23.90 10.49
N GLY A 311 -8.43 24.18 10.28
CA GLY A 311 -7.94 25.55 10.08
C GLY A 311 -8.52 26.22 8.84
N VAL A 312 -8.66 25.48 7.73
CA VAL A 312 -9.31 26.00 6.51
C VAL A 312 -10.78 26.38 6.79
N ALA A 313 -11.53 25.52 7.49
CA ALA A 313 -12.93 25.76 7.84
C ALA A 313 -13.06 26.91 8.85
N THR A 314 -12.15 26.99 9.83
CA THR A 314 -12.13 28.05 10.84
C THR A 314 -11.88 29.41 10.20
N ALA A 315 -11.05 29.48 9.15
CA ALA A 315 -10.78 30.71 8.42
C ALA A 315 -12.02 31.33 7.73
N ASP A 316 -13.05 30.52 7.45
CA ASP A 316 -14.33 31.02 6.90
C ASP A 316 -15.13 31.90 7.89
N LEU A 317 -14.78 31.94 9.19
CA LEU A 317 -15.35 32.86 10.18
C LEU A 317 -14.82 34.30 10.02
N TYR A 318 -13.71 34.48 9.32
CA TYR A 318 -12.99 35.74 9.23
C TYR A 318 -13.15 36.38 7.85
N PRO A 319 -12.99 37.73 7.75
CA PRO A 319 -13.06 38.41 6.48
C PRO A 319 -11.90 38.02 5.56
N LYS A 320 -12.21 37.84 4.27
CA LYS A 320 -11.21 37.62 3.20
C LYS A 320 -10.82 38.94 2.63
N ILE A 321 -9.53 39.24 2.58
CA ILE A 321 -8.97 40.47 2.03
C ILE A 321 -8.25 40.13 0.73
N THR A 322 -8.72 40.76 -0.35
CA THR A 322 -8.15 40.61 -1.69
C THR A 322 -7.66 41.96 -2.19
N LEU A 323 -6.40 42.06 -2.55
CA LEU A 323 -5.87 43.23 -3.27
C LEU A 323 -6.18 43.08 -4.74
N GLY A 324 -6.92 44.05 -5.31
CA GLY A 324 -7.30 44.07 -6.72
C GLY A 324 -6.74 45.28 -7.44
N LEU A 325 -6.16 45.03 -8.63
CA LEU A 325 -5.86 46.06 -9.63
C LEU A 325 -6.63 45.68 -10.88
N SER A 326 -7.42 46.60 -11.41
CA SER A 326 -8.06 46.40 -12.71
C SER A 326 -7.74 47.57 -13.65
N ALA A 327 -7.57 47.25 -14.92
CA ALA A 327 -7.50 48.21 -16.02
C ALA A 327 -8.43 47.70 -17.11
N SER A 328 -9.31 48.55 -17.58
CA SER A 328 -10.30 48.17 -18.58
C SER A 328 -10.49 49.25 -19.64
N SER A 329 -10.92 48.80 -20.81
CA SER A 329 -11.36 49.70 -21.87
C SER A 329 -12.68 49.16 -22.43
N ALA A 330 -13.72 50.01 -22.44
CA ALA A 330 -15.04 49.64 -22.91
C ALA A 330 -15.73 50.81 -23.58
N GLY A 331 -16.48 50.51 -24.63
CA GLY A 331 -17.24 51.52 -25.37
C GLY A 331 -17.69 51.05 -26.74
N PRO A 332 -18.29 51.93 -27.55
CA PRO A 332 -18.58 51.65 -28.94
C PRO A 332 -17.30 51.29 -29.71
N VAL A 333 -17.40 50.38 -30.68
CA VAL A 333 -16.22 49.93 -31.47
C VAL A 333 -15.54 51.07 -32.19
N GLU A 334 -16.30 52.09 -32.61
CA GLU A 334 -15.81 53.32 -33.28
C GLU A 334 -14.90 54.16 -32.38
N ASP A 335 -15.04 54.03 -31.04
CA ASP A 335 -14.26 54.75 -30.08
C ASP A 335 -13.09 53.94 -29.52
N PHE A 336 -12.80 52.80 -30.12
CA PHE A 336 -11.71 51.92 -29.67
C PHE A 336 -10.37 52.70 -29.57
N GLY A 337 -9.71 52.62 -28.42
CA GLY A 337 -8.42 53.25 -28.17
C GLY A 337 -8.48 54.73 -27.77
N ARG A 338 -9.69 55.36 -27.71
CA ARG A 338 -9.82 56.72 -27.19
C ARG A 338 -9.61 56.79 -25.68
N LYS A 339 -9.04 57.90 -25.19
CA LYS A 339 -8.75 58.07 -23.74
C LYS A 339 -9.98 57.93 -22.86
N GLY A 340 -11.16 58.31 -23.33
CA GLY A 340 -12.41 58.23 -22.58
C GLY A 340 -12.96 56.82 -22.36
N THR A 341 -12.42 55.81 -23.04
CA THR A 341 -12.83 54.43 -22.88
C THR A 341 -12.01 53.68 -21.82
N PHE A 342 -10.91 54.23 -21.30
CA PHE A 342 -10.04 53.63 -20.31
C PHE A 342 -10.47 53.94 -18.90
N GLY A 343 -10.54 52.90 -18.09
CA GLY A 343 -10.72 52.98 -16.66
C GLY A 343 -9.71 52.10 -15.92
N TRP A 344 -9.36 52.48 -14.71
CA TRP A 344 -8.55 51.65 -13.82
C TRP A 344 -9.00 51.78 -12.37
N SER A 345 -8.81 50.78 -11.57
CA SER A 345 -9.02 50.82 -10.14
C SER A 345 -7.96 50.01 -9.41
N LEU A 346 -7.55 50.47 -8.25
CA LEU A 346 -6.64 49.76 -7.33
C LEU A 346 -7.19 49.90 -5.91
N GLY A 347 -7.36 48.79 -5.24
CA GLY A 347 -7.79 48.81 -3.84
C GLY A 347 -7.98 47.42 -3.23
N PRO A 348 -8.10 47.40 -1.89
CA PRO A 348 -8.49 46.19 -1.20
C PRO A 348 -10.01 45.95 -1.34
N LEU A 349 -10.39 44.71 -1.62
CA LEU A 349 -11.76 44.22 -1.51
C LEU A 349 -11.85 43.35 -0.24
N ILE A 350 -12.71 43.74 0.69
CA ILE A 350 -12.99 42.96 1.89
C ILE A 350 -14.31 42.22 1.66
N SER A 351 -14.26 40.91 1.67
CA SER A 351 -15.43 40.04 1.57
C SER A 351 -15.65 39.31 2.89
N TRP A 352 -16.82 39.51 3.50
CA TRP A 352 -17.20 38.84 4.72
C TRP A 352 -18.69 38.50 4.72
N THR A 353 -19.03 37.29 5.03
CA THR A 353 -20.41 36.82 5.05
C THR A 353 -20.96 36.90 6.48
N VAL A 354 -21.70 37.98 6.80
CA VAL A 354 -22.32 38.22 8.11
C VAL A 354 -23.84 38.35 7.88
N PRO A 355 -24.69 37.75 8.71
CA PRO A 355 -24.45 37.00 9.96
C PRO A 355 -24.39 35.48 9.80
N ASN A 356 -24.05 34.88 8.64
CA ASN A 356 -24.20 33.45 8.39
C ASN A 356 -23.07 32.60 9.03
N THR A 357 -22.76 32.84 10.32
CA THR A 357 -21.79 32.09 11.09
C THR A 357 -22.20 30.63 11.29
N GLY A 358 -23.49 30.28 11.20
CA GLY A 358 -23.99 28.91 11.37
C GLY A 358 -23.44 27.95 10.31
N ILE A 359 -23.30 28.40 9.06
CA ILE A 359 -22.69 27.55 7.99
C ILE A 359 -21.21 27.33 8.29
N ALA A 360 -20.46 28.36 8.68
CA ALA A 360 -19.04 28.22 9.02
C ALA A 360 -18.84 27.29 10.24
N GLN A 361 -19.67 27.43 11.29
CA GLN A 361 -19.65 26.55 12.45
C GLN A 361 -19.97 25.09 12.08
N ALA A 362 -20.96 24.87 11.18
CA ALA A 362 -21.25 23.53 10.69
C ALA A 362 -20.08 22.92 9.90
N ARG A 363 -19.36 23.73 9.10
CA ARG A 363 -18.14 23.26 8.39
C ARG A 363 -17.00 22.93 9.36
N ILE A 364 -16.83 23.71 10.42
CA ILE A 364 -15.86 23.43 11.48
C ILE A 364 -16.21 22.10 12.16
N ALA A 365 -17.46 21.96 12.61
CA ALA A 365 -17.92 20.71 13.24
C ALA A 365 -17.76 19.49 12.32
N GLN A 366 -17.98 19.65 11.02
CA GLN A 366 -17.72 18.61 10.02
C GLN A 366 -16.23 18.25 9.95
N ALA A 367 -15.34 19.25 9.90
CA ALA A 367 -13.88 19.04 9.86
C ALA A 367 -13.37 18.36 11.14
N GLU A 368 -13.85 18.79 12.31
CA GLU A 368 -13.53 18.18 13.60
C GLU A 368 -14.01 16.73 13.69
N ALA A 369 -15.22 16.42 13.22
CA ALA A 369 -15.72 15.05 13.13
C ALA A 369 -14.87 14.20 12.17
N GLY A 370 -14.44 14.78 11.03
CA GLY A 370 -13.52 14.17 10.10
C GLY A 370 -12.16 13.83 10.73
N THR A 371 -11.64 14.74 11.57
CA THR A 371 -10.37 14.52 12.30
C THR A 371 -10.51 13.41 13.33
N ARG A 372 -11.62 13.37 14.10
CA ARG A 372 -11.89 12.26 15.02
C ARG A 372 -12.00 10.90 14.31
N ALA A 373 -12.63 10.87 13.14
CA ALA A 373 -12.69 9.66 12.31
C ALA A 373 -11.31 9.24 11.80
N ALA A 374 -10.46 10.21 11.40
CA ALA A 374 -9.09 9.94 10.96
C ALA A 374 -8.21 9.42 12.12
N LEU A 375 -8.38 9.95 13.34
CA LEU A 375 -7.68 9.45 14.54
C LEU A 375 -8.10 8.00 14.84
N ALA A 376 -9.39 7.71 14.86
CA ALA A 376 -9.87 6.35 15.08
C ALA A 376 -9.35 5.36 14.01
N LYS A 377 -9.22 5.81 12.75
CA LYS A 377 -8.63 5.01 11.68
C LYS A 377 -7.13 4.79 11.91
N PHE A 378 -6.40 5.81 12.35
CA PHE A 378 -4.98 5.69 12.70
C PHE A 378 -4.77 4.68 13.83
N ASP A 379 -5.53 4.79 14.91
CA ASP A 379 -5.49 3.85 16.04
C ASP A 379 -5.83 2.41 15.60
N GLY A 380 -6.87 2.24 14.80
CA GLY A 380 -7.25 0.95 14.24
C GLY A 380 -6.17 0.33 13.35
N THR A 381 -5.44 1.16 12.59
CA THR A 381 -4.31 0.71 11.76
C THR A 381 -3.15 0.24 12.64
N VAL A 382 -2.81 0.98 13.70
CA VAL A 382 -1.76 0.60 14.66
C VAL A 382 -2.09 -0.72 15.34
N LEU A 383 -3.32 -0.87 15.87
CA LEU A 383 -3.75 -2.11 16.51
C LEU A 383 -3.72 -3.30 15.55
N THR A 384 -4.15 -3.10 14.31
CA THR A 384 -4.10 -4.12 13.27
C THR A 384 -2.68 -4.54 12.97
N ALA A 385 -1.76 -3.57 12.83
CA ALA A 385 -0.34 -3.83 12.57
C ALA A 385 0.32 -4.65 13.68
N LEU A 386 0.08 -4.28 14.94
CA LEU A 386 0.59 -5.01 16.11
C LEU A 386 0.03 -6.45 16.16
N ARG A 387 -1.30 -6.61 15.98
CA ARG A 387 -1.95 -7.92 15.95
C ARG A 387 -1.41 -8.81 14.81
N GLU A 388 -1.26 -8.26 13.61
CA GLU A 388 -0.73 -9.00 12.46
C GLU A 388 0.69 -9.51 12.72
N THR A 389 1.53 -8.66 13.30
CA THR A 389 2.91 -9.02 13.63
C THR A 389 2.99 -10.10 14.69
N GLU A 390 2.26 -9.95 15.80
CA GLU A 390 2.21 -10.98 16.85
C GLU A 390 1.65 -12.30 16.31
N SER A 391 0.58 -12.25 15.52
CA SER A 391 0.01 -13.45 14.90
C SER A 391 0.98 -14.13 13.94
N ALA A 392 1.73 -13.36 13.13
CA ALA A 392 2.72 -13.91 12.20
C ALA A 392 3.91 -14.54 12.93
N LEU A 393 4.39 -13.93 14.01
CA LEU A 393 5.44 -14.47 14.86
C LEU A 393 5.01 -15.79 15.51
N GLY A 394 3.81 -15.82 16.11
CA GLY A 394 3.26 -17.02 16.74
C GLY A 394 3.04 -18.14 15.74
N ASN A 395 2.47 -17.86 14.57
CA ASN A 395 2.25 -18.85 13.51
C ASN A 395 3.57 -19.45 13.04
N TYR A 396 4.57 -18.63 12.76
CA TYR A 396 5.90 -19.09 12.33
C TYR A 396 6.55 -20.00 13.38
N ALA A 397 6.55 -19.61 14.66
CA ALA A 397 7.12 -20.41 15.76
C ALA A 397 6.42 -21.77 15.89
N ARG A 398 5.08 -21.81 15.87
CA ARG A 398 4.30 -23.06 15.96
C ARG A 398 4.44 -23.95 14.72
N GLU A 399 4.60 -23.39 13.53
CA GLU A 399 4.86 -24.20 12.33
C GLU A 399 6.26 -24.82 12.34
N LEU A 400 7.27 -24.20 12.96
CA LEU A 400 8.57 -24.82 13.20
C LEU A 400 8.44 -26.07 14.10
N ASP A 401 7.69 -25.99 15.19
CA ASP A 401 7.42 -27.11 16.09
C ASP A 401 6.68 -28.24 15.36
N ARG A 402 5.64 -27.87 14.60
CA ARG A 402 4.86 -28.83 13.81
C ARG A 402 5.71 -29.55 12.77
N ARG A 403 6.53 -28.81 12.04
CA ARG A 403 7.46 -29.39 11.06
C ARG A 403 8.42 -30.38 11.70
N ALA A 404 8.99 -30.06 12.87
CA ALA A 404 9.89 -30.97 13.58
C ALA A 404 9.19 -32.29 13.95
N ALA A 405 7.96 -32.23 14.44
CA ALA A 405 7.16 -33.42 14.76
C ALA A 405 6.82 -34.26 13.50
N LEU A 406 6.42 -33.57 12.40
CA LEU A 406 6.12 -34.25 11.13
C LEU A 406 7.35 -34.87 10.50
N GLN A 407 8.53 -34.26 10.63
CA GLN A 407 9.79 -34.85 10.18
C GLN A 407 10.08 -36.16 10.92
N ALA A 408 9.96 -36.16 12.25
CA ALA A 408 10.14 -37.40 13.06
C ALA A 408 9.12 -38.49 12.68
N ALA A 409 7.84 -38.13 12.56
CA ALA A 409 6.80 -39.09 12.14
C ALA A 409 7.05 -39.69 10.75
N ARG A 410 7.51 -38.85 9.82
CA ARG A 410 7.88 -39.30 8.46
C ARG A 410 9.06 -40.28 8.48
N ASP A 411 10.09 -40.01 9.26
CA ASP A 411 11.29 -40.86 9.32
C ASP A 411 10.97 -42.24 9.92
N GLU A 412 10.12 -42.31 10.96
CA GLU A 412 9.59 -43.57 11.51
C GLU A 412 8.71 -44.31 10.48
N SER A 413 7.79 -43.60 9.82
CA SER A 413 6.94 -44.20 8.78
C SER A 413 7.75 -44.76 7.62
N ALA A 414 8.85 -44.11 7.23
CA ALA A 414 9.75 -44.58 6.19
C ALA A 414 10.44 -45.87 6.60
N THR A 415 10.88 -45.98 7.85
CA THR A 415 11.50 -47.17 8.41
C THR A 415 10.53 -48.35 8.43
N VAL A 416 9.31 -48.13 8.93
CA VAL A 416 8.24 -49.15 8.98
C VAL A 416 7.85 -49.64 7.58
N ALA A 417 7.65 -48.69 6.63
CA ALA A 417 7.29 -49.04 5.26
C ALA A 417 8.39 -49.86 4.55
N ALA A 418 9.68 -49.52 4.78
CA ALA A 418 10.79 -50.30 4.23
C ALA A 418 10.82 -51.73 4.79
N GLN A 419 10.64 -51.91 6.10
CA GLN A 419 10.59 -53.22 6.74
C GLN A 419 9.38 -54.05 6.27
N ALA A 420 8.18 -53.46 6.26
CA ALA A 420 6.95 -54.15 5.83
C ALA A 420 7.05 -54.62 4.37
N ARG A 421 7.61 -53.79 3.48
CA ARG A 421 7.86 -54.14 2.07
C ARG A 421 8.83 -55.32 1.95
N GLN A 422 9.91 -55.33 2.75
CA GLN A 422 10.88 -56.45 2.75
C GLN A 422 10.24 -57.74 3.26
N LEU A 423 9.47 -57.69 4.35
CA LEU A 423 8.76 -58.87 4.90
C LEU A 423 7.75 -59.41 3.90
N TYR A 424 6.98 -58.57 3.23
CA TYR A 424 6.03 -58.98 2.20
C TYR A 424 6.74 -59.65 1.00
N ARG A 425 7.81 -59.06 0.48
CA ARG A 425 8.60 -59.65 -0.61
C ARG A 425 9.13 -61.05 -0.29
N ASN A 426 9.45 -61.31 1.00
CA ASN A 426 9.91 -62.60 1.51
C ASN A 426 8.77 -63.54 1.90
N GLY A 427 7.50 -63.15 1.70
CA GLY A 427 6.32 -63.97 2.05
C GLY A 427 6.09 -64.11 3.56
N ARG A 428 6.62 -63.21 4.39
CA ARG A 428 6.58 -63.27 5.87
C ARG A 428 5.46 -62.41 6.49
N THR A 429 4.75 -61.59 5.70
CA THR A 429 3.61 -60.77 6.13
C THR A 429 2.58 -60.68 4.99
N ALA A 430 1.33 -60.31 5.32
CA ALA A 430 0.27 -60.06 4.35
C ALA A 430 0.51 -58.79 3.55
N TYR A 431 -0.05 -58.73 2.33
CA TYR A 431 0.01 -57.50 1.51
C TYR A 431 -0.62 -56.32 2.20
N LEU A 432 -1.69 -56.55 2.98
CA LEU A 432 -2.39 -55.49 3.70
C LEU A 432 -1.48 -54.69 4.65
N ASP A 433 -0.59 -55.42 5.38
CA ASP A 433 0.36 -54.78 6.31
C ASP A 433 1.35 -53.87 5.56
N ALA A 434 1.86 -54.35 4.42
CA ALA A 434 2.75 -53.55 3.57
C ALA A 434 2.02 -52.35 2.97
N LEU A 435 0.78 -52.51 2.50
CA LEU A 435 -0.05 -51.47 1.94
C LEU A 435 -0.38 -50.36 2.99
N ASP A 436 -0.71 -50.76 4.22
CA ASP A 436 -1.01 -49.81 5.28
C ASP A 436 0.23 -48.99 5.69
N ALA A 437 1.41 -49.65 5.76
CA ALA A 437 2.68 -48.96 6.02
C ALA A 437 3.06 -47.97 4.88
N GLU A 438 2.84 -48.37 3.62
CA GLU A 438 3.08 -47.48 2.46
C GLU A 438 2.12 -46.28 2.42
N ARG A 439 0.85 -46.52 2.77
CA ARG A 439 -0.14 -45.40 2.92
C ARG A 439 0.26 -44.44 4.01
N ALA A 440 0.70 -44.92 5.17
CA ALA A 440 1.17 -44.11 6.28
C ALA A 440 2.39 -43.25 5.88
N LEU A 441 3.35 -43.84 5.17
CA LEU A 441 4.51 -43.12 4.65
C LEU A 441 4.08 -42.03 3.64
N ALA A 442 3.24 -42.38 2.66
CA ALA A 442 2.78 -41.43 1.66
C ALA A 442 2.02 -40.25 2.30
N ALA A 443 1.20 -40.52 3.32
CA ALA A 443 0.51 -39.49 4.09
C ALA A 443 1.50 -38.58 4.89
N SER A 444 2.53 -39.21 5.51
CA SER A 444 3.56 -38.49 6.28
C SER A 444 4.44 -37.61 5.36
N ASP A 445 4.85 -38.13 4.19
CA ASP A 445 5.60 -37.34 3.20
C ASP A 445 4.78 -36.14 2.69
N ALA A 446 3.50 -36.32 2.41
CA ALA A 446 2.61 -35.26 1.99
C ALA A 446 2.38 -34.19 3.10
N ALA A 447 2.21 -34.63 4.36
CA ALA A 447 2.02 -33.74 5.50
C ALA A 447 3.28 -32.90 5.77
N LEU A 448 4.47 -33.51 5.70
CA LEU A 448 5.74 -32.78 5.86
C LEU A 448 5.94 -31.75 4.75
N ALA A 449 5.70 -32.12 3.48
CA ALA A 449 5.82 -31.21 2.35
C ALA A 449 4.82 -30.03 2.44
N ALA A 450 3.61 -30.28 2.95
CA ALA A 450 2.63 -29.21 3.20
C ALA A 450 3.09 -28.28 4.33
N SER A 451 3.70 -28.80 5.39
CA SER A 451 4.28 -28.02 6.48
C SER A 451 5.47 -27.17 6.01
N GLU A 452 6.33 -27.71 5.15
CA GLU A 452 7.43 -26.94 4.55
C GLU A 452 6.94 -25.80 3.65
N ALA A 453 5.86 -26.01 2.90
CA ALA A 453 5.20 -24.98 2.13
C ALA A 453 4.62 -23.87 3.04
N GLN A 454 3.93 -24.27 4.12
CA GLN A 454 3.34 -23.35 5.10
C GLN A 454 4.43 -22.52 5.81
N LEU A 455 5.53 -23.14 6.22
CA LEU A 455 6.64 -22.43 6.86
C LEU A 455 7.26 -21.37 5.96
N SER A 456 7.38 -21.65 4.67
CA SER A 456 7.87 -20.66 3.69
C SER A 456 6.88 -19.50 3.52
N ASP A 457 5.57 -19.78 3.50
CA ASP A 457 4.52 -18.75 3.47
C ASP A 457 4.52 -17.89 4.74
N ASP A 458 4.58 -18.53 5.92
CA ASP A 458 4.60 -17.84 7.23
C ASP A 458 5.80 -16.90 7.37
N GLN A 459 6.98 -17.28 6.85
CA GLN A 459 8.14 -16.37 6.80
C GLN A 459 7.87 -15.12 5.96
N ILE A 460 7.26 -15.26 4.79
CA ILE A 460 6.96 -14.13 3.91
C ILE A 460 5.88 -13.24 4.52
N VAL A 461 4.83 -13.85 5.11
CA VAL A 461 3.78 -13.13 5.85
C VAL A 461 4.37 -12.34 7.02
N LEU A 462 5.33 -12.92 7.75
CA LEU A 462 6.05 -12.24 8.83
C LEU A 462 6.83 -11.03 8.30
N PHE A 463 7.61 -11.14 7.23
CA PHE A 463 8.32 -10.01 6.66
C PHE A 463 7.39 -8.91 6.14
N MET A 464 6.25 -9.29 5.56
CA MET A 464 5.21 -8.36 5.15
C MET A 464 4.60 -7.63 6.36
N ALA A 465 4.26 -8.35 7.44
CA ALA A 465 3.72 -7.78 8.68
C ALA A 465 4.69 -6.80 9.35
N LEU A 466 5.99 -7.08 9.28
CA LEU A 466 7.06 -6.18 9.74
C LEU A 466 7.26 -4.95 8.84
N GLY A 467 6.57 -4.86 7.71
CA GLY A 467 6.59 -3.70 6.81
C GLY A 467 7.91 -3.47 6.08
N GLY A 468 8.67 -4.53 5.78
CA GLY A 468 9.91 -4.45 5.02
C GLY A 468 9.71 -4.47 3.50
N GLY A 469 10.70 -3.95 2.74
CA GLY A 469 10.73 -4.09 1.29
C GLY A 469 10.27 -2.88 0.48
N TRP A 470 10.09 -1.72 1.10
CA TRP A 470 9.74 -0.47 0.42
C TRP A 470 10.93 0.50 0.30
N GLU A 471 11.94 0.34 1.15
CA GLU A 471 13.11 1.20 1.14
C GLU A 471 13.89 0.99 -0.16
N THR A 472 14.14 2.08 -0.88
CA THR A 472 14.96 2.09 -2.09
C THR A 472 16.33 2.68 -1.78
N ASP A 473 17.39 2.17 -2.41
CA ASP A 473 18.76 2.71 -2.27
C ASP A 473 18.84 4.21 -2.67
N ASP A 474 17.86 4.70 -3.45
CA ASP A 474 17.73 6.12 -3.83
C ASP A 474 17.02 6.98 -2.77
N GLY A 475 16.31 6.40 -1.83
CA GLY A 475 15.61 7.13 -0.77
C GLY A 475 16.58 7.95 0.10
N ASP A 476 17.75 7.42 0.35
CA ASP A 476 18.83 8.12 1.07
C ASP A 476 19.47 9.25 0.25
N ARG A 477 19.52 9.12 -1.09
CA ARG A 477 20.09 10.16 -1.97
C ARG A 477 19.15 11.35 -2.16
N LEU A 478 17.84 11.13 -2.27
CA LEU A 478 16.84 12.21 -2.40
C LEU A 478 16.61 12.96 -1.08
N ALA A 479 16.75 12.31 0.06
CA ALA A 479 16.73 12.96 1.36
C ALA A 479 17.98 13.84 1.57
N ALA A 480 19.15 13.41 1.09
CA ALA A 480 20.38 14.18 1.15
C ALA A 480 20.36 15.41 0.23
N THR A 481 19.83 15.29 -1.00
CA THR A 481 19.74 16.41 -1.96
C THR A 481 18.65 17.43 -1.59
N GLY A 482 17.53 17.00 -0.97
CA GLY A 482 16.49 17.89 -0.45
C GLY A 482 16.92 18.74 0.74
N SER A 483 17.93 18.28 1.52
CA SER A 483 18.52 19.03 2.63
C SER A 483 19.49 20.12 2.15
N GLU A 484 20.19 19.94 1.04
CA GLU A 484 21.09 20.94 0.48
C GLU A 484 20.35 22.06 -0.27
N ALA A 485 19.23 21.75 -0.92
CA ALA A 485 18.41 22.76 -1.62
C ALA A 485 17.63 23.70 -0.67
N ARG A 486 17.51 23.36 0.62
CA ARG A 486 16.92 24.26 1.65
C ARG A 486 17.93 25.18 2.31
N LYS A 487 19.23 25.06 1.99
CA LYS A 487 20.30 25.91 2.55
C LYS A 487 20.85 26.95 1.57
N GLN A 488 20.30 27.03 0.35
CA GLN A 488 20.51 28.11 -0.62
C GLN A 488 19.21 28.93 -0.79
#